data_dbd9d6cc1cd79cdf2845f0536c7efce0
#
_entry.id   dbd9d6cc1cd79cdf2845f0536c7efce0
#
_cell.length_a   1.000
_cell.length_b   1.000
_cell.length_c   1.000
_cell.angle_alpha   90.00
_cell.angle_beta   90.00
_cell.angle_gamma   90.00
#
_symmetry.space_group_name_H-M   'P 1'
#
loop_
_entity.id
_entity.type
_entity.pdbx_description
1 polymer ?
#
loop_
_entity_poly.entity_id
_entity_poly.type
_entity_poly.pdbx_seq_one_letter_code
_entity_poly.pdbx_strand_id
1 'polypeptide(L)'
;MREVVLAHDELSAHAHKELYDFEDSCYIMTGNDLLAAIRSFAEKGADRLHIATDWENLLRIALWSPAKPSLFDVISLLKKSGAAETELLPFMKSEISDLLPWLYYGRKFDILRRICIAARAKTEATMNRKGLHIYCHLVSDESRRIIASSL
;
A
#
# COMPACT_ATOMS: atom_id res chain seq x y z
N MET A 1 -3.70 -20.08 13.01
CA MET A 1 -3.04 -18.97 12.27
C MET A 1 -3.94 -17.75 12.30
N ARG A 2 -3.43 -16.64 12.79
CA ARG A 2 -4.22 -15.41 12.91
C ARG A 2 -4.05 -14.53 11.68
N GLU A 3 -5.14 -14.23 11.01
CA GLU A 3 -5.19 -13.42 9.80
C GLU A 3 -6.01 -12.15 10.05
N VAL A 4 -5.44 -11.01 9.72
CA VAL A 4 -6.07 -9.70 9.97
C VAL A 4 -5.95 -8.85 8.70
N VAL A 5 -7.00 -8.10 8.40
CA VAL A 5 -7.01 -7.11 7.33
C VAL A 5 -7.03 -5.72 7.96
N LEU A 6 -5.97 -4.96 7.72
CA LEU A 6 -5.88 -3.57 8.14
C LEU A 6 -6.25 -2.68 6.96
N ALA A 7 -7.33 -1.94 7.11
CA ALA A 7 -7.80 -1.01 6.09
C ALA A 7 -7.85 0.40 6.69
N HIS A 8 -7.40 1.40 5.93
CA HIS A 8 -7.39 2.74 6.48
C HIS A 8 -8.79 3.35 6.58
N ASP A 9 -9.76 2.89 5.77
CA ASP A 9 -11.14 3.34 5.79
C ASP A 9 -12.11 2.24 5.35
N GLU A 10 -13.41 2.54 5.41
CA GLU A 10 -14.46 1.59 5.01
C GLU A 10 -14.40 1.22 3.53
N LEU A 11 -14.05 2.17 2.66
CA LEU A 11 -13.91 1.93 1.24
C LEU A 11 -12.87 0.83 0.97
N SER A 12 -11.71 0.95 1.63
CA SER A 12 -10.62 -0.02 1.48
C SER A 12 -10.99 -1.39 2.04
N ALA A 13 -11.67 -1.41 3.18
CA ALA A 13 -12.17 -2.66 3.78
C ALA A 13 -13.16 -3.35 2.85
N HIS A 14 -14.10 -2.59 2.30
CA HIS A 14 -15.10 -3.12 1.38
C HIS A 14 -14.47 -3.65 0.10
N ALA A 15 -13.50 -2.93 -0.46
CA ALA A 15 -12.79 -3.36 -1.66
C ALA A 15 -12.07 -4.69 -1.46
N HIS A 16 -11.44 -4.87 -0.31
CA HIS A 16 -10.78 -6.14 0.03
C HIS A 16 -11.79 -7.25 0.21
N LYS A 17 -12.88 -6.98 0.93
CA LYS A 17 -13.91 -7.97 1.21
C LYS A 17 -14.60 -8.45 -0.07
N GLU A 18 -14.82 -7.56 -1.02
CA GLU A 18 -15.41 -7.88 -2.31
C GLU A 18 -14.60 -8.95 -3.07
N LEU A 19 -13.30 -8.93 -2.90
CA LEU A 19 -12.37 -9.83 -3.62
C LEU A 19 -12.03 -11.09 -2.82
N TYR A 20 -11.85 -10.98 -1.51
CA TYR A 20 -11.36 -12.08 -0.66
C TYR A 20 -12.41 -12.64 0.30
N ASP A 21 -13.44 -11.86 0.62
CA ASP A 21 -14.58 -12.27 1.43
C ASP A 21 -14.21 -12.92 2.78
N PHE A 22 -13.34 -12.27 3.54
CA PHE A 22 -13.04 -12.70 4.90
C PHE A 22 -14.19 -12.36 5.83
N GLU A 23 -14.23 -12.99 7.01
CA GLU A 23 -15.22 -12.65 8.04
C GLU A 23 -15.05 -11.21 8.52
N ASP A 24 -16.17 -10.58 8.88
CA ASP A 24 -16.17 -9.17 9.32
C ASP A 24 -15.21 -8.92 10.49
N SER A 25 -15.06 -9.89 11.39
CA SER A 25 -14.15 -9.78 12.54
C SER A 25 -12.67 -9.68 12.16
N CYS A 26 -12.31 -10.05 10.93
CA CYS A 26 -10.93 -9.93 10.45
C CYS A 26 -10.59 -8.51 10.04
N TYR A 27 -11.57 -7.67 9.79
CA TYR A 27 -11.36 -6.31 9.25
C TYR A 27 -11.24 -5.28 10.37
N ILE A 28 -10.10 -4.60 10.40
CA ILE A 28 -9.81 -3.54 11.37
C ILE A 28 -9.57 -2.24 10.60
N MET A 29 -10.34 -1.22 10.91
CA MET A 29 -10.13 0.11 10.31
C MET A 29 -9.17 0.90 11.18
N THR A 30 -8.12 1.43 10.56
CA THR A 30 -7.00 2.06 11.26
C THR A 30 -7.01 3.58 11.20
N GLY A 31 -7.74 4.16 10.25
CA GLY A 31 -7.63 5.59 10.00
C GLY A 31 -6.21 5.97 9.58
N ASN A 32 -5.76 7.11 10.04
CA ASN A 32 -4.43 7.64 9.67
C ASN A 32 -3.26 6.98 10.41
N ASP A 33 -3.54 6.07 11.36
CA ASP A 33 -2.51 5.42 12.17
C ASP A 33 -2.10 4.06 11.62
N LEU A 34 -2.06 3.92 10.30
CA LEU A 34 -1.82 2.64 9.65
C LEU A 34 -0.47 2.01 10.02
N LEU A 35 0.60 2.80 10.06
CA LEU A 35 1.92 2.27 10.43
C LEU A 35 1.95 1.77 11.87
N ALA A 36 1.34 2.50 12.78
CA ALA A 36 1.24 2.10 14.18
C ALA A 36 0.41 0.82 14.33
N ALA A 37 -0.68 0.71 13.56
CA ALA A 37 -1.53 -0.47 13.57
C ALA A 37 -0.79 -1.70 13.05
N ILE A 38 -0.02 -1.56 11.98
CA ILE A 38 0.80 -2.65 11.42
C ILE A 38 1.75 -3.17 12.51
N ARG A 39 2.47 -2.27 13.15
CA ARG A 39 3.40 -2.63 14.23
C ARG A 39 2.69 -3.33 15.37
N SER A 40 1.56 -2.77 15.82
CA SER A 40 0.79 -3.34 16.93
C SER A 40 0.32 -4.75 16.65
N PHE A 41 -0.26 -5.01 15.49
CA PHE A 41 -0.76 -6.34 15.15
C PHE A 41 0.36 -7.35 14.89
N ALA A 42 1.48 -6.91 14.33
CA ALA A 42 2.65 -7.75 14.17
C ALA A 42 3.19 -8.19 15.55
N GLU A 43 3.29 -7.28 16.50
CA GLU A 43 3.75 -7.56 17.86
C GLU A 43 2.78 -8.43 18.64
N LYS A 44 1.49 -8.33 18.38
CA LYS A 44 0.44 -9.12 19.06
C LYS A 44 0.27 -10.52 18.49
N GLY A 45 1.10 -10.93 17.54
CA GLY A 45 1.12 -12.29 17.05
C GLY A 45 0.26 -12.58 15.83
N ALA A 46 -0.14 -11.57 15.07
CA ALA A 46 -0.76 -11.83 13.77
C ALA A 46 0.26 -12.52 12.85
N ASP A 47 -0.17 -13.54 12.14
CA ASP A 47 0.69 -14.32 11.24
C ASP A 47 0.60 -13.83 9.81
N ARG A 48 -0.58 -13.36 9.41
CA ARG A 48 -0.83 -12.79 8.10
C ARG A 48 -1.54 -11.46 8.26
N LEU A 49 -0.92 -10.42 7.72
CA LEU A 49 -1.50 -9.09 7.67
C LEU A 49 -1.77 -8.71 6.24
N HIS A 50 -3.05 -8.48 5.92
CA HIS A 50 -3.45 -7.86 4.68
C HIS A 50 -3.60 -6.37 4.92
N ILE A 51 -3.01 -5.56 4.07
CA ILE A 51 -3.10 -4.12 4.17
C ILE A 51 -3.80 -3.63 2.92
N ALA A 52 -4.96 -3.01 3.09
CA ALA A 52 -5.74 -2.45 2.00
C ALA A 52 -5.84 -0.96 2.20
N THR A 53 -5.29 -0.18 1.27
CA THR A 53 -5.18 1.26 1.48
C THR A 53 -5.08 2.02 0.15
N ASP A 54 -5.20 3.34 0.24
CA ASP A 54 -5.10 4.22 -0.91
C ASP A 54 -3.64 4.50 -1.30
N TRP A 55 -3.47 5.32 -2.32
CA TRP A 55 -2.18 5.63 -2.91
C TRP A 55 -1.21 6.29 -1.92
N GLU A 56 -1.64 7.34 -1.25
CA GLU A 56 -0.75 8.07 -0.34
C GLU A 56 -0.28 7.18 0.82
N ASN A 57 -1.21 6.42 1.42
CA ASN A 57 -0.86 5.54 2.54
C ASN A 57 0.00 4.36 2.09
N LEU A 58 -0.21 3.84 0.87
CA LEU A 58 0.67 2.81 0.31
C LEU A 58 2.11 3.33 0.19
N LEU A 59 2.28 4.56 -0.29
CA LEU A 59 3.60 5.19 -0.38
C LEU A 59 4.24 5.40 0.99
N ARG A 60 3.44 5.78 1.99
CA ARG A 60 3.91 5.90 3.36
C ARG A 60 4.46 4.58 3.88
N ILE A 61 3.79 3.47 3.57
CA ILE A 61 4.25 2.13 3.97
C ILE A 61 5.54 1.77 3.22
N ALA A 62 5.57 1.98 1.92
CA ALA A 62 6.73 1.63 1.09
C ALA A 62 7.99 2.39 1.51
N LEU A 63 7.84 3.62 1.99
CA LEU A 63 8.93 4.46 2.46
C LEU A 63 9.07 4.44 3.98
N TRP A 64 8.14 3.82 4.66
CA TRP A 64 8.00 3.78 6.12
C TRP A 64 8.06 5.19 6.72
N SER A 65 7.25 6.08 6.16
CA SER A 65 7.19 7.48 6.56
C SER A 65 5.95 7.74 7.42
N PRO A 66 6.08 8.29 8.64
CA PRO A 66 4.92 8.60 9.48
C PRO A 66 4.12 9.80 8.98
N ALA A 67 4.71 10.59 8.09
CA ALA A 67 4.07 11.75 7.48
C ALA A 67 3.97 11.57 5.97
N LYS A 68 3.28 12.49 5.30
CA LYS A 68 3.18 12.50 3.85
C LYS A 68 4.59 12.50 3.22
N PRO A 69 4.91 11.54 2.34
CA PRO A 69 6.22 11.49 1.70
C PRO A 69 6.47 12.70 0.81
N SER A 70 7.73 13.06 0.65
CA SER A 70 8.12 14.11 -0.30
C SER A 70 7.99 13.60 -1.74
N LEU A 71 7.73 14.51 -2.65
CA LEU A 71 7.69 14.16 -4.08
C LEU A 71 9.02 13.55 -4.53
N PHE A 72 10.15 14.07 -4.03
CA PHE A 72 11.48 13.54 -4.35
C PHE A 72 11.59 12.05 -3.99
N ASP A 73 11.15 11.68 -2.79
CA ASP A 73 11.22 10.28 -2.34
C ASP A 73 10.29 9.38 -3.15
N VAL A 74 9.11 9.87 -3.51
CA VAL A 74 8.16 9.12 -4.35
C VAL A 74 8.71 8.92 -5.75
N ILE A 75 9.31 9.95 -6.35
CA ILE A 75 9.93 9.85 -7.67
C ILE A 75 11.07 8.81 -7.64
N SER A 76 11.88 8.83 -6.59
CA SER A 76 12.96 7.83 -6.41
C SER A 76 12.39 6.41 -6.33
N LEU A 77 11.29 6.23 -5.60
CA LEU A 77 10.62 4.93 -5.51
C LEU A 77 10.08 4.47 -6.87
N LEU A 78 9.49 5.38 -7.64
CA LEU A 78 8.98 5.08 -8.98
C LEU A 78 10.09 4.66 -9.92
N LYS A 79 11.25 5.32 -9.88
CA LYS A 79 12.43 4.93 -10.67
C LYS A 79 12.88 3.51 -10.31
N LYS A 80 12.96 3.19 -9.04
CA LYS A 80 13.32 1.85 -8.56
C LYS A 80 12.29 0.81 -8.97
N SER A 81 11.04 1.24 -9.15
CA SER A 81 9.94 0.35 -9.54
C SER A 81 9.78 0.21 -11.05
N GLY A 82 10.66 0.83 -11.83
CA GLY A 82 10.70 0.64 -13.28
C GLY A 82 10.25 1.81 -14.13
N ALA A 83 9.87 2.94 -13.52
CA ALA A 83 9.51 4.13 -14.29
C ALA A 83 10.76 4.77 -14.90
N ALA A 84 10.68 5.17 -16.17
CA ALA A 84 11.77 5.84 -16.84
C ALA A 84 11.90 7.29 -16.36
N GLU A 85 13.13 7.76 -16.21
CA GLU A 85 13.37 9.14 -15.78
C GLU A 85 12.70 10.16 -16.70
N THR A 86 12.75 9.92 -18.01
CA THR A 86 12.13 10.81 -19.00
C THR A 86 10.61 10.90 -18.84
N GLU A 87 9.97 9.81 -18.43
CA GLU A 87 8.52 9.79 -18.18
C GLU A 87 8.15 10.57 -16.92
N LEU A 88 9.07 10.67 -15.97
CA LEU A 88 8.83 11.34 -14.69
C LEU A 88 9.08 12.86 -14.74
N LEU A 89 9.80 13.34 -15.76
CA LEU A 89 10.10 14.77 -15.88
C LEU A 89 8.87 15.68 -15.81
N PRO A 90 7.74 15.36 -16.45
CA PRO A 90 6.55 16.21 -16.36
C PRO A 90 5.98 16.34 -14.94
N PHE A 91 6.35 15.43 -14.03
CA PHE A 91 5.78 15.36 -12.68
C PHE A 91 6.67 15.95 -11.60
N MET A 92 7.79 16.57 -11.96
CA MET A 92 8.77 17.05 -10.98
C MET A 92 8.26 18.18 -10.07
N LYS A 93 7.14 18.82 -10.43
CA LYS A 93 6.48 19.85 -9.64
C LYS A 93 5.01 19.51 -9.38
N SER A 94 4.62 18.26 -9.58
CA SER A 94 3.24 17.81 -9.40
C SER A 94 2.97 17.43 -7.94
N GLU A 95 1.71 17.18 -7.64
CA GLU A 95 1.30 16.57 -6.39
C GLU A 95 1.46 15.05 -6.48
N ILE A 96 1.70 14.40 -5.35
CA ILE A 96 1.81 12.93 -5.30
C ILE A 96 0.55 12.26 -5.86
N SER A 97 -0.62 12.86 -5.59
CA SER A 97 -1.89 12.36 -6.08
C SER A 97 -2.01 12.36 -7.61
N ASP A 98 -1.24 13.18 -8.31
CA ASP A 98 -1.28 13.25 -9.78
C ASP A 98 -0.63 12.02 -10.43
N LEU A 99 0.24 11.34 -9.69
CA LEU A 99 0.98 10.20 -10.22
C LEU A 99 0.12 8.95 -10.40
N LEU A 100 -0.87 8.76 -9.54
CA LEU A 100 -1.71 7.57 -9.64
C LEU A 100 -2.54 7.53 -10.93
N PRO A 101 -3.25 8.61 -11.34
CA PRO A 101 -3.96 8.60 -12.61
C PRO A 101 -3.05 8.30 -13.79
N TRP A 102 -1.85 8.87 -13.81
CA TRP A 102 -0.88 8.61 -14.87
C TRP A 102 -0.51 7.12 -14.93
N LEU A 103 -0.23 6.51 -13.79
CA LEU A 103 0.12 5.08 -13.72
C LEU A 103 -1.07 4.21 -14.12
N TYR A 104 -2.25 4.52 -13.62
CA TYR A 104 -3.44 3.71 -13.82
C TYR A 104 -3.95 3.80 -15.26
N TYR A 105 -4.16 5.01 -15.78
CA TYR A 105 -4.66 5.20 -17.15
C TYR A 105 -3.58 4.93 -18.20
N GLY A 106 -2.31 5.05 -17.84
CA GLY A 106 -1.19 4.63 -18.68
C GLY A 106 -0.95 3.13 -18.68
N ARG A 107 -1.77 2.36 -17.96
CA ARG A 107 -1.67 0.90 -17.83
C ARG A 107 -0.32 0.43 -17.31
N LYS A 108 0.29 1.19 -16.42
CA LYS A 108 1.58 0.87 -15.81
C LYS A 108 1.38 -0.01 -14.58
N PHE A 109 0.61 -1.09 -14.72
CA PHE A 109 0.24 -1.98 -13.62
C PHE A 109 1.44 -2.71 -13.03
N ASP A 110 2.49 -2.98 -13.84
CA ASP A 110 3.71 -3.58 -13.33
C ASP A 110 4.41 -2.67 -12.32
N ILE A 111 4.40 -1.36 -12.56
CA ILE A 111 4.97 -0.39 -11.63
C ILE A 111 4.15 -0.35 -10.34
N LEU A 112 2.83 -0.29 -10.45
CA LEU A 112 1.94 -0.31 -9.29
C LEU A 112 2.13 -1.58 -8.45
N ARG A 113 2.24 -2.73 -9.10
CA ARG A 113 2.51 -3.99 -8.42
C ARG A 113 3.86 -3.95 -7.69
N ARG A 114 4.89 -3.43 -8.31
CA ARG A 114 6.23 -3.33 -7.70
C ARG A 114 6.22 -2.39 -6.49
N ILE A 115 5.40 -1.35 -6.50
CA ILE A 115 5.24 -0.49 -5.33
C ILE A 115 4.56 -1.26 -4.19
N CYS A 116 3.54 -2.06 -4.49
CA CYS A 116 2.93 -2.94 -3.49
C CYS A 116 3.94 -3.94 -2.93
N ILE A 117 4.79 -4.51 -3.78
CA ILE A 117 5.86 -5.41 -3.36
C ILE A 117 6.88 -4.68 -2.49
N ALA A 118 7.24 -3.44 -2.85
CA ALA A 118 8.16 -2.63 -2.05
C ALA A 118 7.57 -2.34 -0.66
N ALA A 119 6.27 -2.04 -0.59
CA ALA A 119 5.58 -1.83 0.68
C ALA A 119 5.60 -3.08 1.55
N ARG A 120 5.35 -4.24 0.96
CA ARG A 120 5.44 -5.53 1.65
C ARG A 120 6.84 -5.78 2.18
N ALA A 121 7.85 -5.64 1.32
CA ALA A 121 9.23 -5.90 1.69
C ALA A 121 9.70 -4.96 2.80
N LYS A 122 9.33 -3.69 2.72
CA LYS A 122 9.68 -2.70 3.73
C LYS A 122 9.04 -3.02 5.08
N THR A 123 7.79 -3.42 5.06
CA THR A 123 7.06 -3.82 6.28
C THR A 123 7.67 -5.06 6.92
N GLU A 124 7.92 -6.09 6.11
CA GLU A 124 8.52 -7.33 6.60
C GLU A 124 9.90 -7.09 7.21
N ALA A 125 10.73 -6.27 6.54
CA ALA A 125 12.06 -5.93 7.04
C ALA A 125 11.99 -5.10 8.33
N THR A 126 11.05 -4.16 8.42
CA THR A 126 10.89 -3.28 9.58
C THR A 126 10.38 -4.05 10.79
N MET A 127 9.42 -4.94 10.60
CA MET A 127 8.88 -5.76 11.69
C MET A 127 9.87 -6.83 12.14
N ASN A 128 10.68 -7.31 11.21
CA ASN A 128 11.73 -8.30 11.47
C ASN A 128 11.25 -9.48 12.34
N ARG A 129 10.05 -9.98 12.03
CA ARG A 129 9.44 -11.09 12.73
C ARG A 129 9.33 -12.29 11.80
N LYS A 130 9.98 -13.38 12.20
CA LYS A 130 9.95 -14.63 11.43
C LYS A 130 8.53 -15.21 11.40
N GLY A 131 8.09 -15.62 10.21
CA GLY A 131 6.76 -16.21 10.03
C GLY A 131 5.64 -15.21 9.79
N LEU A 132 5.92 -13.92 9.82
CA LEU A 132 4.95 -12.89 9.49
C LEU A 132 4.89 -12.72 7.98
N HIS A 133 3.68 -12.84 7.42
CA HIS A 133 3.42 -12.64 5.99
C HIS A 133 2.60 -11.37 5.79
N ILE A 134 3.09 -10.49 4.94
CA ILE A 134 2.43 -9.21 4.63
C ILE A 134 1.91 -9.24 3.19
N TYR A 135 0.70 -8.78 2.99
CA TYR A 135 0.08 -8.64 1.68
C TYR A 135 -0.44 -7.20 1.55
N CYS A 136 0.08 -6.47 0.59
CA CYS A 136 -0.32 -5.08 0.37
C CYS A 136 -1.22 -4.97 -0.86
N HIS A 137 -2.31 -4.23 -0.72
CA HIS A 137 -3.30 -4.02 -1.77
C HIS A 137 -3.54 -2.53 -1.93
N LEU A 138 -3.46 -2.06 -3.17
CA LEU A 138 -3.77 -0.67 -3.51
C LEU A 138 -5.23 -0.57 -3.94
N VAL A 139 -5.98 0.28 -3.26
CA VAL A 139 -7.38 0.55 -3.57
C VAL A 139 -7.49 1.89 -4.26
N SER A 140 -8.22 1.95 -5.36
CA SER A 140 -8.52 3.19 -6.05
C SER A 140 -9.81 3.80 -5.51
N ASP A 141 -9.76 5.06 -5.09
CA ASP A 141 -10.95 5.79 -4.63
C ASP A 141 -11.97 5.95 -5.76
N GLU A 142 -11.48 6.11 -6.99
CA GLU A 142 -12.32 6.32 -8.16
C GLU A 142 -13.09 5.05 -8.54
N SER A 143 -12.39 3.91 -8.68
CA SER A 143 -13.02 2.65 -9.06
C SER A 143 -13.61 1.89 -7.86
N ARG A 144 -13.23 2.26 -6.64
CA ARG A 144 -13.64 1.62 -5.39
C ARG A 144 -13.24 0.14 -5.32
N ARG A 145 -12.13 -0.21 -5.96
CA ARG A 145 -11.62 -1.59 -6.06
C ARG A 145 -10.13 -1.66 -5.83
N ILE A 146 -9.65 -2.86 -5.51
CA ILE A 146 -8.23 -3.16 -5.52
C ILE A 146 -7.76 -3.14 -6.97
N ILE A 147 -6.74 -2.33 -7.25
CA ILE A 147 -6.17 -2.17 -8.60
C ILE A 147 -4.76 -2.73 -8.71
N ALA A 148 -4.12 -3.04 -7.60
CA ALA A 148 -2.79 -3.67 -7.59
C ALA A 148 -2.58 -4.37 -6.25
N SER A 149 -1.75 -5.40 -6.25
CA SER A 149 -1.42 -6.19 -5.07
C SER A 149 0.01 -6.68 -5.13
N SER A 150 0.57 -7.00 -3.95
CA SER A 150 1.89 -7.60 -3.82
C SER A 150 1.90 -9.11 -4.08
N LEU A 151 0.75 -9.67 -4.37
CA LEU A 151 0.60 -11.11 -4.66
C LEU A 151 1.14 -11.48 -6.04
#